data_0d4418af719f44014fb99e9d6fd53369
#
_entry.id   0d4418af719f44014fb99e9d6fd53369
#
_cell.length_a   1.000
_cell.length_b   1.000
_cell.length_c   1.000
_cell.angle_alpha   90.00
_cell.angle_beta   90.00
_cell.angle_gamma   90.00
#
_symmetry.space_group_name_H-M   'P 1'
#
loop_
_entity.id
_entity.type
_entity.pdbx_description
1 polymer ?
#
loop_
_entity_poly.entity_id
_entity_poly.type
_entity_poly.pdbx_seq_one_letter_code
_entity_poly.pdbx_strand_id
1 'polypeptide(L)'
;MKVLVIGSGGREHALLWKLSQSPSVTDVYVVPGNDGMSDVASLIPIKGNEDIIDFARLMQVDLTVAGPETVLTEGLADEFEKRGMAFFGPSKAAARIEGSKGFAKALMKKYGIPTAAYETFDDEEKAIAYLKANDTYPIVIKADGLASGKGVIIAQSEEEAIDTVKDMLEGHTFSGAGRSVVIEEFMEGEEASMLCFCDGTNVVPMISSQDHKRIFDFDKGPNTGGMGAYAPAPVMTKEMCEEVNVRILRPIVAAMKKEGYPFKGCLYAGLMITSEGPKVVEFNCRFGDPETEAVLPLFDGDLARVMLDCVHGTLSDEAVVWKKACAVDVVLASEGYPASHSSGEVISGIEDAKKAGCLVFHAGTVKKNGQYVVNGGRVLNVVALADTLAEAKAKAYEGVSRISWRGMQYRHDIADKGLLH
;
A
#
# COMPACT_ATOMS: atom_id res chain seq x y z
N MET A 1 -3.75 -16.21 20.25
CA MET A 1 -3.26 -16.59 18.90
C MET A 1 -1.80 -16.16 18.74
N LYS A 2 -1.01 -16.99 18.07
CA LYS A 2 0.32 -16.65 17.58
C LYS A 2 0.21 -16.11 16.17
N VAL A 3 0.73 -14.94 15.91
CA VAL A 3 0.65 -14.28 14.61
C VAL A 3 2.05 -14.05 14.03
N LEU A 4 2.22 -14.33 12.75
CA LEU A 4 3.45 -14.08 12.00
C LEU A 4 3.19 -13.03 10.91
N VAL A 5 3.98 -11.96 10.88
CA VAL A 5 3.96 -10.96 9.80
C VAL A 5 5.20 -11.12 8.93
N ILE A 6 5.02 -11.07 7.63
CA ILE A 6 6.11 -11.13 6.64
C ILE A 6 6.37 -9.72 6.12
N GLY A 7 7.64 -9.30 6.17
CA GLY A 7 8.11 -8.02 5.67
C GLY A 7 8.95 -7.25 6.69
N SER A 8 9.38 -6.03 6.36
CA SER A 8 10.32 -5.26 7.16
C SER A 8 10.14 -3.74 7.07
N GLY A 9 9.09 -3.27 6.40
CA GLY A 9 8.82 -1.84 6.19
C GLY A 9 7.96 -1.20 7.28
N GLY A 10 7.64 0.07 7.11
CA GLY A 10 6.76 0.83 8.02
C GLY A 10 5.37 0.23 8.12
N ARG A 11 4.80 -0.21 7.00
CA ARG A 11 3.53 -0.95 6.94
C ARG A 11 3.53 -2.18 7.85
N GLU A 12 4.57 -3.00 7.77
CA GLU A 12 4.69 -4.19 8.61
C GLU A 12 4.83 -3.81 10.08
N HIS A 13 5.56 -2.74 10.40
CA HIS A 13 5.64 -2.25 11.78
C HIS A 13 4.28 -1.78 12.31
N ALA A 14 3.50 -1.06 11.51
CA ALA A 14 2.15 -0.63 11.88
C ALA A 14 1.20 -1.84 12.07
N LEU A 15 1.30 -2.86 11.20
CA LEU A 15 0.58 -4.12 11.35
C LEU A 15 0.94 -4.83 12.67
N LEU A 16 2.22 -4.98 12.97
CA LEU A 16 2.70 -5.61 14.20
C LEU A 16 2.24 -4.86 15.44
N TRP A 17 2.37 -3.52 15.41
CA TRP A 17 1.91 -2.65 16.49
C TRP A 17 0.41 -2.83 16.77
N LYS A 18 -0.41 -2.90 15.71
CA LYS A 18 -1.86 -3.09 15.89
C LYS A 18 -2.22 -4.50 16.29
N LEU A 19 -1.58 -5.52 15.73
CA LEU A 19 -1.78 -6.92 16.07
C LEU A 19 -1.37 -7.22 17.54
N SER A 20 -0.30 -6.61 18.04
CA SER A 20 0.12 -6.76 19.43
C SER A 20 -0.90 -6.23 20.44
N GLN A 21 -1.83 -5.37 20.02
CA GLN A 21 -2.92 -4.84 20.85
C GLN A 21 -4.22 -5.64 20.70
N SER A 22 -4.28 -6.62 19.80
CA SER A 22 -5.46 -7.46 19.59
C SER A 22 -5.65 -8.38 20.80
N PRO A 23 -6.83 -8.36 21.47
CA PRO A 23 -7.05 -9.16 22.68
C PRO A 23 -6.88 -10.67 22.48
N SER A 24 -7.06 -11.15 21.27
CA SER A 24 -6.91 -12.56 20.91
C SER A 24 -5.45 -12.98 20.66
N VAL A 25 -4.50 -12.04 20.58
CA VAL A 25 -3.09 -12.31 20.24
C VAL A 25 -2.27 -12.50 21.53
N THR A 26 -1.47 -13.57 21.56
CA THR A 26 -0.54 -13.89 22.66
C THR A 26 0.91 -13.65 22.28
N ASP A 27 1.26 -13.94 21.02
CA ASP A 27 2.63 -13.86 20.51
C ASP A 27 2.64 -13.27 19.11
N VAL A 28 3.57 -12.38 18.85
CA VAL A 28 3.76 -11.74 17.54
C VAL A 28 5.18 -11.98 17.06
N TYR A 29 5.29 -12.52 15.85
CA TYR A 29 6.56 -12.78 15.16
C TYR A 29 6.63 -11.96 13.86
N VAL A 30 7.83 -11.61 13.42
CA VAL A 30 8.07 -10.96 12.14
C VAL A 30 9.26 -11.55 11.40
N VAL A 31 9.14 -11.69 10.08
CA VAL A 31 10.17 -12.23 9.18
C VAL A 31 10.37 -11.32 7.99
N PRO A 32 11.55 -10.80 7.74
CA PRO A 32 12.68 -10.74 8.67
C PRO A 32 12.53 -9.64 9.72
N GLY A 33 11.62 -8.66 9.51
CA GLY A 33 11.48 -7.46 10.32
C GLY A 33 12.66 -6.49 10.19
N ASN A 34 12.64 -5.46 11.02
CA ASN A 34 13.76 -4.57 11.28
C ASN A 34 13.92 -4.34 12.79
N ASP A 35 15.07 -3.84 13.22
CA ASP A 35 15.38 -3.71 14.65
C ASP A 35 14.40 -2.82 15.44
N GLY A 36 13.73 -1.87 14.77
CA GLY A 36 12.72 -1.02 15.39
C GLY A 36 11.43 -1.73 15.77
N MET A 37 11.20 -2.94 15.24
CA MET A 37 10.01 -3.74 15.53
C MET A 37 10.15 -4.59 16.79
N SER A 38 11.33 -4.65 17.39
CA SER A 38 11.65 -5.50 18.55
C SER A 38 10.81 -5.17 19.81
N ASP A 39 10.24 -3.97 19.88
CA ASP A 39 9.37 -3.55 20.98
C ASP A 39 7.97 -4.22 20.93
N VAL A 40 7.55 -4.69 19.76
CA VAL A 40 6.18 -5.21 19.51
C VAL A 40 6.17 -6.63 18.96
N ALA A 41 7.30 -7.19 18.53
CA ALA A 41 7.38 -8.52 17.93
C ALA A 41 8.75 -9.18 18.15
N SER A 42 8.77 -10.50 18.09
CA SER A 42 10.01 -11.28 18.02
C SER A 42 10.50 -11.33 16.59
N LEU A 43 11.72 -10.83 16.34
CA LEU A 43 12.34 -10.85 15.02
C LEU A 43 12.92 -12.23 14.72
N ILE A 44 12.56 -12.81 13.59
CA ILE A 44 12.99 -14.14 13.17
C ILE A 44 13.90 -14.00 11.95
N PRO A 45 15.22 -14.24 12.08
CA PRO A 45 16.20 -13.97 11.04
C PRO A 45 16.27 -15.10 10.00
N ILE A 46 15.14 -15.50 9.42
CA ILE A 46 15.06 -16.50 8.36
C ILE A 46 14.76 -15.83 7.02
N LYS A 47 15.04 -16.53 5.94
CA LYS A 47 14.83 -16.07 4.57
C LYS A 47 14.31 -17.24 3.72
N GLY A 48 13.45 -16.89 2.76
CA GLY A 48 12.88 -17.87 1.84
C GLY A 48 11.57 -18.46 2.31
N ASN A 49 10.74 -18.80 1.34
CA ASN A 49 9.35 -19.20 1.58
C ASN A 49 9.25 -20.52 2.34
N GLU A 50 10.11 -21.50 2.07
CA GLU A 50 10.10 -22.81 2.76
C GLU A 50 10.48 -22.66 4.24
N ASP A 51 11.48 -21.84 4.56
CA ASP A 51 11.88 -21.58 5.96
C ASP A 51 10.76 -20.88 6.73
N ILE A 52 10.02 -19.97 6.07
CA ILE A 52 8.86 -19.29 6.68
C ILE A 52 7.74 -20.30 6.98
N ILE A 53 7.46 -21.20 6.04
CA ILE A 53 6.46 -22.27 6.22
C ILE A 53 6.85 -23.19 7.37
N ASP A 54 8.12 -23.64 7.40
CA ASP A 54 8.61 -24.52 8.44
C ASP A 54 8.59 -23.86 9.81
N PHE A 55 8.96 -22.58 9.90
CA PHE A 55 8.84 -21.81 11.13
C PHE A 55 7.39 -21.71 11.60
N ALA A 56 6.46 -21.35 10.73
CA ALA A 56 5.05 -21.22 11.05
C ALA A 56 4.46 -22.54 11.58
N ARG A 57 4.82 -23.67 10.94
CA ARG A 57 4.42 -25.01 11.36
C ARG A 57 5.02 -25.39 12.71
N LEU A 58 6.33 -25.21 12.90
CA LEU A 58 7.05 -25.58 14.13
C LEU A 58 6.54 -24.79 15.32
N MET A 59 6.32 -23.48 15.15
CA MET A 59 5.83 -22.60 16.21
C MET A 59 4.31 -22.68 16.41
N GLN A 60 3.60 -23.44 15.56
CA GLN A 60 2.14 -23.53 15.58
C GLN A 60 1.51 -22.13 15.46
N VAL A 61 1.91 -21.38 14.44
CA VAL A 61 1.36 -20.05 14.13
C VAL A 61 -0.10 -20.20 13.72
N ASP A 62 -0.99 -19.45 14.37
CA ASP A 62 -2.43 -19.48 14.09
C ASP A 62 -2.81 -18.65 12.88
N LEU A 63 -2.05 -17.60 12.58
CA LEU A 63 -2.31 -16.69 11.47
C LEU A 63 -1.00 -16.10 10.92
N THR A 64 -0.79 -16.22 9.61
CA THR A 64 0.30 -15.53 8.90
C THR A 64 -0.25 -14.40 8.05
N VAL A 65 0.41 -13.25 8.07
CA VAL A 65 0.00 -12.02 7.35
C VAL A 65 1.12 -11.58 6.42
N ALA A 66 0.84 -11.42 5.14
CA ALA A 66 1.80 -10.86 4.19
C ALA A 66 1.75 -9.32 4.21
N GLY A 67 2.90 -8.68 4.31
CA GLY A 67 3.06 -7.26 4.04
C GLY A 67 3.28 -6.97 2.54
N PRO A 68 4.40 -7.44 1.94
CA PRO A 68 4.74 -7.16 0.54
C PRO A 68 3.97 -8.05 -0.45
N GLU A 69 3.73 -7.52 -1.65
CA GLU A 69 3.06 -8.20 -2.76
C GLU A 69 3.87 -9.37 -3.35
N THR A 70 5.18 -9.34 -3.22
CA THR A 70 6.08 -10.33 -3.83
C THR A 70 5.73 -11.76 -3.41
N VAL A 71 5.60 -12.00 -2.11
CA VAL A 71 5.27 -13.33 -1.58
C VAL A 71 3.88 -13.80 -1.99
N LEU A 72 2.95 -12.87 -2.23
CA LEU A 72 1.59 -13.16 -2.70
C LEU A 72 1.60 -13.58 -4.17
N THR A 73 2.29 -12.83 -5.02
CA THR A 73 2.42 -13.12 -6.45
C THR A 73 3.26 -14.39 -6.72
N GLU A 74 4.15 -14.73 -5.82
CA GLU A 74 4.89 -16.01 -5.83
C GLU A 74 4.03 -17.21 -5.42
N GLY A 75 2.95 -16.99 -4.65
CA GLY A 75 1.98 -18.02 -4.27
C GLY A 75 2.20 -18.61 -2.87
N LEU A 76 2.81 -17.86 -1.96
CA LEU A 76 3.02 -18.33 -0.58
C LEU A 76 1.69 -18.66 0.12
N ALA A 77 0.62 -17.90 -0.15
CA ALA A 77 -0.71 -18.18 0.41
C ALA A 77 -1.22 -19.57 0.00
N ASP A 78 -1.01 -19.97 -1.26
CA ASP A 78 -1.41 -21.29 -1.77
C ASP A 78 -0.64 -22.43 -1.06
N GLU A 79 0.64 -22.20 -0.74
CA GLU A 79 1.46 -23.18 -0.04
C GLU A 79 1.04 -23.36 1.43
N PHE A 80 0.62 -22.28 2.09
CA PHE A 80 0.04 -22.33 3.44
C PHE A 80 -1.31 -23.06 3.43
N GLU A 81 -2.19 -22.72 2.50
CA GLU A 81 -3.51 -23.36 2.36
C GLU A 81 -3.39 -24.88 2.12
N LYS A 82 -2.49 -25.34 1.24
CA LYS A 82 -2.22 -26.76 1.01
C LYS A 82 -1.83 -27.52 2.27
N ARG A 83 -1.24 -26.82 3.24
CA ARG A 83 -0.79 -27.39 4.53
C ARG A 83 -1.80 -27.15 5.65
N GLY A 84 -2.98 -26.62 5.35
CA GLY A 84 -4.04 -26.33 6.33
C GLY A 84 -3.68 -25.22 7.32
N MET A 85 -2.76 -24.31 6.97
CA MET A 85 -2.35 -23.19 7.80
C MET A 85 -3.02 -21.90 7.33
N ALA A 86 -3.52 -21.08 8.27
CA ALA A 86 -4.19 -19.84 7.94
C ALA A 86 -3.22 -18.77 7.45
N PHE A 87 -3.55 -18.16 6.32
CA PHE A 87 -2.78 -17.09 5.70
C PHE A 87 -3.71 -15.96 5.25
N PHE A 88 -3.48 -14.75 5.78
CA PHE A 88 -4.19 -13.56 5.36
C PHE A 88 -3.49 -12.93 4.15
N GLY A 89 -4.07 -13.15 3.00
CA GLY A 89 -3.60 -12.70 1.70
C GLY A 89 -4.23 -13.55 0.59
N PRO A 90 -4.30 -13.00 -0.63
CA PRO A 90 -4.89 -13.71 -1.76
C PRO A 90 -4.00 -14.85 -2.26
N SER A 91 -4.61 -15.83 -2.93
CA SER A 91 -3.90 -16.82 -3.72
C SER A 91 -3.08 -16.19 -4.84
N LYS A 92 -2.11 -16.92 -5.40
CA LYS A 92 -1.34 -16.45 -6.57
C LYS A 92 -2.24 -16.02 -7.73
N ALA A 93 -3.30 -16.77 -7.98
CA ALA A 93 -4.26 -16.45 -9.05
C ALA A 93 -5.01 -15.14 -8.77
N ALA A 94 -5.42 -14.90 -7.52
CA ALA A 94 -6.10 -13.67 -7.12
C ALA A 94 -5.13 -12.45 -7.00
N ALA A 95 -3.88 -12.68 -6.63
CA ALA A 95 -2.84 -11.64 -6.56
C ALA A 95 -2.51 -11.01 -7.93
N ARG A 96 -2.93 -11.63 -9.02
CA ARG A 96 -2.83 -11.06 -10.38
C ARG A 96 -3.54 -9.71 -10.51
N ILE A 97 -4.49 -9.38 -9.64
CA ILE A 97 -5.16 -8.06 -9.64
C ILE A 97 -4.16 -6.90 -9.47
N GLU A 98 -3.03 -7.14 -8.77
CA GLU A 98 -1.89 -6.22 -8.67
C GLU A 98 -0.77 -6.64 -9.63
N GLY A 99 -0.50 -7.92 -9.76
CA GLY A 99 0.60 -8.48 -10.54
C GLY A 99 0.50 -8.25 -12.06
N SER A 100 -0.69 -7.97 -12.58
CA SER A 100 -0.93 -7.64 -13.99
C SER A 100 -1.99 -6.54 -14.12
N LYS A 101 -1.56 -5.38 -14.57
CA LYS A 101 -2.44 -4.24 -14.84
C LYS A 101 -3.42 -4.55 -15.98
N GLY A 102 -2.94 -5.25 -17.02
CA GLY A 102 -3.77 -5.71 -18.13
C GLY A 102 -4.89 -6.63 -17.66
N PHE A 103 -4.60 -7.59 -16.77
CA PHE A 103 -5.60 -8.44 -16.16
C PHE A 103 -6.66 -7.65 -15.37
N ALA A 104 -6.22 -6.73 -14.50
CA ALA A 104 -7.13 -5.89 -13.72
C ALA A 104 -8.04 -5.04 -14.63
N LYS A 105 -7.48 -4.43 -15.67
CA LYS A 105 -8.22 -3.64 -16.65
C LYS A 105 -9.24 -4.47 -17.43
N ALA A 106 -8.85 -5.66 -17.91
CA ALA A 106 -9.76 -6.56 -18.61
C ALA A 106 -10.93 -7.00 -17.71
N LEU A 107 -10.66 -7.27 -16.43
CA LEU A 107 -11.69 -7.62 -15.46
C LEU A 107 -12.65 -6.45 -15.21
N MET A 108 -12.12 -5.24 -15.00
CA MET A 108 -12.94 -4.03 -14.82
C MET A 108 -13.83 -3.76 -16.04
N LYS A 109 -13.27 -3.86 -17.27
CA LYS A 109 -14.03 -3.68 -18.51
C LYS A 109 -15.15 -4.71 -18.64
N LYS A 110 -14.85 -6.00 -18.38
CA LYS A 110 -15.80 -7.12 -18.47
C LYS A 110 -17.01 -6.95 -17.51
N TYR A 111 -16.77 -6.40 -16.33
CA TYR A 111 -17.79 -6.27 -15.28
C TYR A 111 -18.31 -4.84 -15.09
N GLY A 112 -17.95 -3.90 -15.97
CA GLY A 112 -18.44 -2.54 -15.95
C GLY A 112 -18.00 -1.73 -14.73
N ILE A 113 -16.83 -2.02 -14.18
CA ILE A 113 -16.25 -1.29 -13.04
C ILE A 113 -15.57 -0.02 -13.57
N PRO A 114 -15.87 1.17 -13.01
CA PRO A 114 -15.35 2.43 -13.52
C PRO A 114 -13.83 2.52 -13.44
N THR A 115 -13.18 2.78 -14.56
CA THR A 115 -11.73 3.03 -14.67
C THR A 115 -11.45 3.85 -15.93
N ALA A 116 -10.22 4.35 -16.09
CA ALA A 116 -9.78 5.03 -17.28
C ALA A 116 -10.00 4.19 -18.55
N ALA A 117 -10.36 4.82 -19.65
CA ALA A 117 -10.32 4.18 -20.96
C ALA A 117 -8.88 3.73 -21.26
N TYR A 118 -8.73 2.54 -21.82
CA TYR A 118 -7.41 1.95 -22.01
C TYR A 118 -7.34 0.99 -23.18
N GLU A 119 -6.11 0.75 -23.65
CA GLU A 119 -5.76 -0.37 -24.53
C GLU A 119 -4.45 -1.02 -24.05
N THR A 120 -4.27 -2.30 -24.36
CA THR A 120 -3.10 -3.08 -23.95
C THR A 120 -2.34 -3.54 -25.18
N PHE A 121 -1.01 -3.41 -25.18
CA PHE A 121 -0.14 -3.76 -26.29
C PHE A 121 1.04 -4.61 -25.83
N ASP A 122 1.30 -5.68 -26.57
CA ASP A 122 2.51 -6.52 -26.50
C ASP A 122 3.39 -6.37 -27.76
N ASP A 123 2.96 -5.50 -28.67
CA ASP A 123 3.57 -5.23 -29.98
C ASP A 123 3.83 -3.73 -30.09
N GLU A 124 5.10 -3.36 -30.31
CA GLU A 124 5.56 -1.98 -30.35
C GLU A 124 4.93 -1.20 -31.52
N GLU A 125 4.86 -1.80 -32.71
CA GLU A 125 4.34 -1.14 -33.90
C GLU A 125 2.85 -0.79 -33.74
N LYS A 126 2.08 -1.69 -33.11
CA LYS A 126 0.67 -1.46 -32.81
C LYS A 126 0.47 -0.38 -31.75
N ALA A 127 1.29 -0.38 -30.71
CA ALA A 127 1.26 0.64 -29.67
C ALA A 127 1.59 2.02 -30.24
N ILE A 128 2.62 2.12 -31.08
CA ILE A 128 2.99 3.37 -31.76
C ILE A 128 1.89 3.82 -32.72
N ALA A 129 1.29 2.92 -33.49
CA ALA A 129 0.17 3.25 -34.37
C ALA A 129 -1.04 3.79 -33.60
N TYR A 130 -1.34 3.23 -32.43
CA TYR A 130 -2.37 3.73 -31.54
C TYR A 130 -2.06 5.14 -31.02
N LEU A 131 -0.83 5.39 -30.56
CA LEU A 131 -0.40 6.70 -30.09
C LEU A 131 -0.45 7.77 -31.18
N LYS A 132 -0.06 7.44 -32.42
CA LYS A 132 -0.14 8.36 -33.59
C LYS A 132 -1.57 8.68 -34.01
N ALA A 133 -2.52 7.81 -33.70
CA ALA A 133 -3.95 8.06 -33.94
C ALA A 133 -4.61 8.82 -32.77
N ASN A 134 -3.91 9.00 -31.66
CA ASN A 134 -4.40 9.73 -30.49
C ASN A 134 -4.01 11.21 -30.59
N ASP A 135 -4.98 12.09 -30.40
CA ASP A 135 -4.82 13.55 -30.46
C ASP A 135 -4.89 14.23 -29.07
N THR A 136 -5.08 13.43 -28.01
CA THR A 136 -5.31 13.92 -26.64
C THR A 136 -4.13 13.59 -25.74
N TYR A 137 -3.53 14.60 -25.14
CA TYR A 137 -2.46 14.50 -24.16
C TYR A 137 -2.77 15.37 -22.93
N PRO A 138 -2.26 15.03 -21.71
CA PRO A 138 -1.36 13.93 -21.43
C PRO A 138 -2.05 12.56 -21.53
N ILE A 139 -1.23 11.51 -21.69
CA ILE A 139 -1.65 10.10 -21.71
C ILE A 139 -0.83 9.30 -20.70
N VAL A 140 -1.41 8.25 -20.10
CA VAL A 140 -0.72 7.44 -19.08
C VAL A 140 -0.27 6.11 -19.68
N ILE A 141 1.01 5.80 -19.55
CA ILE A 141 1.60 4.55 -20.01
C ILE A 141 2.11 3.77 -18.80
N LYS A 142 1.66 2.54 -18.66
CA LYS A 142 2.02 1.67 -17.54
C LYS A 142 2.66 0.38 -18.06
N ALA A 143 3.83 0.04 -17.55
CA ALA A 143 4.40 -1.29 -17.76
C ALA A 143 3.52 -2.32 -17.05
N ASP A 144 3.16 -3.42 -17.73
CA ASP A 144 2.41 -4.51 -17.11
C ASP A 144 3.35 -5.35 -16.24
N GLY A 145 2.94 -5.60 -15.00
CA GLY A 145 3.73 -6.29 -13.98
C GLY A 145 4.07 -5.41 -12.77
N LEU A 146 4.80 -6.02 -11.82
CA LEU A 146 5.26 -5.33 -10.60
C LEU A 146 6.44 -4.41 -10.95
N ALA A 147 6.28 -3.11 -10.77
CA ALA A 147 7.30 -2.11 -11.05
C ALA A 147 7.54 -1.14 -9.87
N SER A 148 7.08 -1.48 -8.66
CA SER A 148 7.28 -0.70 -7.42
C SER A 148 6.95 0.81 -7.59
N GLY A 149 5.84 1.12 -8.28
CA GLY A 149 5.40 2.50 -8.56
C GLY A 149 6.22 3.26 -9.62
N LYS A 150 7.29 2.67 -10.16
CA LYS A 150 8.16 3.32 -11.15
C LYS A 150 7.72 3.06 -12.60
N GLY A 151 6.88 2.07 -12.83
CA GLY A 151 6.41 1.66 -14.17
C GLY A 151 5.24 2.47 -14.71
N VAL A 152 5.04 3.72 -14.27
CA VAL A 152 3.94 4.60 -14.71
C VAL A 152 4.54 5.93 -15.16
N ILE A 153 4.30 6.28 -16.41
CA ILE A 153 4.74 7.55 -17.03
C ILE A 153 3.50 8.29 -17.56
N ILE A 154 3.41 9.57 -17.23
CA ILE A 154 2.40 10.49 -17.75
C ILE A 154 3.06 11.28 -18.87
N ALA A 155 2.91 10.82 -20.10
CA ALA A 155 3.52 11.43 -21.27
C ALA A 155 2.74 12.69 -21.70
N GLN A 156 3.44 13.80 -21.87
CA GLN A 156 2.88 15.11 -22.20
C GLN A 156 2.74 15.31 -23.72
N SER A 157 3.39 14.48 -24.53
CA SER A 157 3.41 14.57 -25.98
C SER A 157 3.45 13.19 -26.65
N GLU A 158 3.14 13.15 -27.94
CA GLU A 158 3.27 11.93 -28.77
C GLU A 158 4.71 11.39 -28.76
N GLU A 159 5.70 12.27 -28.88
CA GLU A 159 7.12 11.89 -28.89
C GLU A 159 7.51 11.20 -27.57
N GLU A 160 7.19 11.81 -26.43
CA GLU A 160 7.45 11.24 -25.11
C GLU A 160 6.72 9.90 -24.92
N ALA A 161 5.48 9.78 -25.40
CA ALA A 161 4.70 8.56 -25.33
C ALA A 161 5.32 7.42 -26.15
N ILE A 162 5.76 7.70 -27.36
CA ILE A 162 6.42 6.72 -28.23
C ILE A 162 7.75 6.25 -27.63
N ASP A 163 8.56 7.16 -27.12
CA ASP A 163 9.84 6.81 -26.50
C ASP A 163 9.63 5.98 -25.24
N THR A 164 8.61 6.30 -24.44
CA THR A 164 8.23 5.52 -23.25
C THR A 164 7.80 4.11 -23.60
N VAL A 165 6.96 3.93 -24.63
CA VAL A 165 6.50 2.60 -25.06
C VAL A 165 7.67 1.74 -25.54
N LYS A 166 8.59 2.33 -26.33
CA LYS A 166 9.80 1.62 -26.79
C LYS A 166 10.65 1.15 -25.61
N ASP A 167 10.96 2.07 -24.69
CA ASP A 167 11.78 1.74 -23.50
C ASP A 167 11.14 0.62 -22.65
N MET A 168 9.81 0.68 -22.44
CA MET A 168 9.10 -0.32 -21.67
C MET A 168 9.04 -1.69 -22.36
N LEU A 169 8.76 -1.76 -23.66
CA LEU A 169 8.63 -3.02 -24.41
C LEU A 169 10.00 -3.65 -24.73
N GLU A 170 11.04 -2.86 -24.96
CA GLU A 170 12.41 -3.32 -25.14
C GLU A 170 13.04 -3.81 -23.79
N GLY A 171 12.43 -3.49 -22.65
CA GLY A 171 12.84 -3.97 -21.32
C GLY A 171 14.09 -3.31 -20.76
N HIS A 172 14.49 -2.14 -21.27
CA HIS A 172 15.71 -1.46 -20.86
C HIS A 172 15.63 -0.90 -19.44
N THR A 173 14.49 -0.34 -19.05
CA THR A 173 14.31 0.33 -17.75
C THR A 173 13.60 -0.55 -16.71
N PHE A 174 12.75 -1.47 -17.14
CA PHE A 174 11.88 -2.26 -16.25
C PHE A 174 12.14 -3.78 -16.38
N SER A 175 13.36 -4.21 -16.11
CA SER A 175 13.73 -5.62 -16.12
C SER A 175 12.85 -6.45 -15.17
N GLY A 176 11.96 -7.26 -15.74
CA GLY A 176 11.02 -8.11 -15.00
C GLY A 176 9.55 -7.66 -15.00
N ALA A 177 9.25 -6.42 -15.33
CA ALA A 177 7.89 -5.97 -15.63
C ALA A 177 7.60 -6.22 -17.12
N GLY A 178 6.63 -7.00 -17.37
CA GLY A 178 5.89 -7.38 -18.55
C GLY A 178 6.39 -7.10 -19.96
N ARG A 179 6.03 -8.05 -20.78
CA ARG A 179 6.12 -7.96 -22.25
C ARG A 179 4.97 -7.15 -22.86
N SER A 180 4.25 -6.38 -22.03
CA SER A 180 3.13 -5.56 -22.47
C SER A 180 3.04 -4.24 -21.72
N VAL A 181 2.39 -3.27 -22.36
CA VAL A 181 2.08 -1.96 -21.79
C VAL A 181 0.58 -1.72 -21.81
N VAL A 182 0.10 -0.97 -20.81
CA VAL A 182 -1.27 -0.46 -20.76
C VAL A 182 -1.21 1.03 -21.02
N ILE A 183 -1.89 1.51 -22.05
CA ILE A 183 -2.01 2.92 -22.41
C ILE A 183 -3.40 3.37 -21.98
N GLU A 184 -3.47 4.41 -21.15
CA GLU A 184 -4.72 4.87 -20.53
C GLU A 184 -4.93 6.38 -20.79
N GLU A 185 -6.19 6.80 -20.86
CA GLU A 185 -6.53 8.22 -20.76
C GLU A 185 -6.02 8.80 -19.43
N PHE A 186 -5.63 10.06 -19.46
CA PHE A 186 -5.32 10.79 -18.22
C PHE A 186 -6.61 11.21 -17.54
N MET A 187 -6.80 10.81 -16.29
CA MET A 187 -7.96 11.19 -15.50
C MET A 187 -7.65 12.45 -14.68
N GLU A 188 -8.53 13.43 -14.75
CA GLU A 188 -8.49 14.61 -13.89
C GLU A 188 -9.35 14.42 -12.66
N GLY A 189 -8.82 14.79 -11.49
CA GLY A 189 -9.52 14.64 -10.22
C GLY A 189 -8.58 14.66 -9.03
N GLU A 190 -9.07 14.20 -7.91
CA GLU A 190 -8.30 14.04 -6.68
C GLU A 190 -8.11 12.56 -6.37
N GLU A 191 -6.85 12.15 -6.14
CA GLU A 191 -6.55 10.77 -5.76
C GLU A 191 -7.03 10.47 -4.33
N ALA A 192 -7.52 9.26 -4.12
CA ALA A 192 -7.86 8.74 -2.81
C ALA A 192 -7.61 7.23 -2.77
N SER A 193 -7.48 6.71 -1.57
CA SER A 193 -7.26 5.29 -1.33
C SER A 193 -8.37 4.72 -0.46
N MET A 194 -8.91 3.57 -0.87
CA MET A 194 -9.86 2.82 -0.07
C MET A 194 -9.46 1.36 0.01
N LEU A 195 -9.04 0.97 1.20
CA LEU A 195 -8.71 -0.42 1.51
C LEU A 195 -9.98 -1.13 1.99
N CYS A 196 -10.03 -2.45 1.80
CA CYS A 196 -11.11 -3.25 2.37
C CYS A 196 -10.63 -4.63 2.78
N PHE A 197 -11.27 -5.19 3.80
CA PHE A 197 -11.17 -6.58 4.15
C PHE A 197 -12.06 -7.41 3.23
N CYS A 198 -11.54 -8.55 2.78
CA CYS A 198 -12.25 -9.47 1.88
C CYS A 198 -12.10 -10.90 2.34
N ASP A 199 -13.19 -11.68 2.30
CA ASP A 199 -13.20 -13.10 2.65
C ASP A 199 -13.48 -14.04 1.46
N GLY A 200 -13.42 -13.49 0.24
CA GLY A 200 -13.75 -14.18 -1.00
C GLY A 200 -15.21 -13.98 -1.44
N THR A 201 -16.05 -13.41 -0.58
CA THR A 201 -17.47 -13.12 -0.85
C THR A 201 -17.89 -11.78 -0.28
N ASN A 202 -17.64 -11.58 1.01
CA ASN A 202 -17.95 -10.35 1.72
C ASN A 202 -16.81 -9.35 1.59
N VAL A 203 -17.18 -8.06 1.60
CA VAL A 203 -16.29 -6.92 1.50
C VAL A 203 -16.65 -5.94 2.58
N VAL A 204 -15.71 -5.62 3.46
CA VAL A 204 -15.89 -4.59 4.48
C VAL A 204 -14.86 -3.48 4.26
N PRO A 205 -15.30 -2.29 3.80
CA PRO A 205 -14.41 -1.16 3.58
C PRO A 205 -13.75 -0.70 4.88
N MET A 206 -12.49 -0.27 4.78
CA MET A 206 -11.80 0.44 5.84
C MET A 206 -12.08 1.95 5.73
N ILE A 207 -11.62 2.70 6.72
CA ILE A 207 -11.64 4.17 6.64
C ILE A 207 -10.82 4.64 5.44
N SER A 208 -11.29 5.67 4.74
CA SER A 208 -10.59 6.22 3.57
C SER A 208 -9.27 6.89 3.96
N SER A 209 -8.35 6.94 3.02
CA SER A 209 -7.07 7.63 3.20
C SER A 209 -6.63 8.33 1.91
N GLN A 210 -5.66 9.21 2.02
CA GLN A 210 -5.00 9.84 0.88
C GLN A 210 -3.50 9.86 1.12
N ASP A 211 -2.72 9.39 0.15
CA ASP A 211 -1.26 9.44 0.17
C ASP A 211 -0.71 10.62 -0.65
N HIS A 212 0.60 10.84 -0.50
CA HIS A 212 1.35 11.87 -1.22
C HIS A 212 2.52 11.21 -1.95
N LYS A 213 2.36 10.98 -3.25
CA LYS A 213 3.31 10.18 -4.05
C LYS A 213 4.57 10.91 -4.48
N ARG A 214 4.50 12.23 -4.67
CA ARG A 214 5.64 13.03 -5.11
C ARG A 214 6.59 13.34 -3.95
N ILE A 215 7.90 13.39 -4.27
CA ILE A 215 8.95 13.57 -3.25
C ILE A 215 8.94 14.96 -2.59
N PHE A 216 8.57 16.02 -3.33
CA PHE A 216 8.63 17.40 -2.85
C PHE A 216 7.24 17.99 -2.61
N ASP A 217 7.21 19.05 -1.78
CA ASP A 217 6.02 19.84 -1.52
C ASP A 217 5.31 20.26 -2.83
N PHE A 218 4.00 20.44 -2.74
CA PHE A 218 3.13 20.83 -3.86
C PHE A 218 3.16 19.83 -5.04
N ASP A 219 3.32 18.54 -4.73
CA ASP A 219 3.37 17.44 -5.69
C ASP A 219 4.42 17.63 -6.80
N LYS A 220 5.60 18.09 -6.42
CA LYS A 220 6.73 18.27 -7.32
C LYS A 220 7.73 17.12 -7.23
N GLY A 221 8.55 16.99 -8.29
CA GLY A 221 9.59 15.98 -8.36
C GLY A 221 9.08 14.59 -8.78
N PRO A 222 9.92 13.57 -8.73
CA PRO A 222 9.56 12.22 -9.12
C PRO A 222 8.56 11.55 -8.14
N ASN A 223 7.87 10.52 -8.64
CA ASN A 223 7.06 9.63 -7.84
C ASN A 223 7.93 8.80 -6.88
N THR A 224 7.36 8.48 -5.73
CA THR A 224 7.97 7.67 -4.67
C THR A 224 7.04 6.53 -4.27
N GLY A 225 7.41 5.76 -3.26
CA GLY A 225 6.50 4.82 -2.59
C GLY A 225 5.43 5.48 -1.73
N GLY A 226 5.48 6.81 -1.56
CA GLY A 226 4.62 7.61 -0.69
C GLY A 226 5.43 8.36 0.37
N MET A 227 5.14 9.65 0.52
CA MET A 227 5.83 10.56 1.44
C MET A 227 5.00 10.91 2.68
N GLY A 228 3.84 10.33 2.81
CA GLY A 228 2.92 10.48 3.91
C GLY A 228 1.48 10.24 3.50
N ALA A 229 0.64 10.04 4.48
CA ALA A 229 -0.78 9.79 4.29
C ALA A 229 -1.60 10.39 5.44
N TYR A 230 -2.89 10.50 5.23
CA TYR A 230 -3.83 10.86 6.28
C TYR A 230 -5.16 10.12 6.12
N ALA A 231 -5.85 9.95 7.21
CA ALA A 231 -7.14 9.27 7.28
C ALA A 231 -8.04 9.92 8.36
N PRO A 232 -9.36 10.04 8.12
CA PRO A 232 -10.03 9.84 6.83
C PRO A 232 -9.67 10.93 5.81
N ALA A 233 -9.83 10.63 4.51
CA ALA A 233 -9.67 11.60 3.44
C ALA A 233 -10.98 12.38 3.25
N PRO A 234 -11.03 13.71 3.42
CA PRO A 234 -12.28 14.47 3.33
C PRO A 234 -12.96 14.44 1.96
N VAL A 235 -12.19 14.31 0.87
CA VAL A 235 -12.73 14.11 -0.49
C VAL A 235 -13.61 12.86 -0.58
N MET A 236 -13.38 11.89 0.29
CA MET A 236 -14.15 10.66 0.41
C MET A 236 -15.31 10.85 1.42
N THR A 237 -16.32 11.60 1.02
CA THR A 237 -17.54 11.75 1.84
C THR A 237 -18.18 10.39 2.11
N LYS A 238 -19.13 10.34 3.02
CA LYS A 238 -19.86 9.10 3.32
C LYS A 238 -20.58 8.55 2.07
N GLU A 239 -21.16 9.43 1.28
CA GLU A 239 -21.83 9.09 0.02
C GLU A 239 -20.82 8.56 -1.01
N MET A 240 -19.66 9.18 -1.13
CA MET A 240 -18.58 8.72 -2.02
C MET A 240 -18.05 7.36 -1.57
N CYS A 241 -17.86 7.13 -0.28
CA CYS A 241 -17.43 5.83 0.24
C CYS A 241 -18.46 4.73 -0.10
N GLU A 242 -19.76 5.02 0.03
CA GLU A 242 -20.80 4.07 -0.34
C GLU A 242 -20.84 3.83 -1.85
N GLU A 243 -20.67 4.87 -2.66
CA GLU A 243 -20.59 4.74 -4.12
C GLU A 243 -19.41 3.85 -4.54
N VAL A 244 -18.23 4.04 -3.95
CA VAL A 244 -17.05 3.20 -4.18
C VAL A 244 -17.32 1.75 -3.77
N ASN A 245 -17.95 1.54 -2.62
CA ASN A 245 -18.29 0.21 -2.14
C ASN A 245 -19.23 -0.52 -3.12
N VAL A 246 -20.29 0.16 -3.57
CA VAL A 246 -21.34 -0.43 -4.43
C VAL A 246 -20.88 -0.60 -5.88
N ARG A 247 -20.14 0.37 -6.43
CA ARG A 247 -19.76 0.38 -7.85
C ARG A 247 -18.39 -0.24 -8.12
N ILE A 248 -17.52 -0.35 -7.13
CA ILE A 248 -16.12 -0.79 -7.31
C ILE A 248 -15.79 -1.99 -6.44
N LEU A 249 -15.84 -1.88 -5.11
CA LEU A 249 -15.30 -2.91 -4.21
C LEU A 249 -16.09 -4.22 -4.25
N ARG A 250 -17.40 -4.16 -4.06
CA ARG A 250 -18.26 -5.35 -4.14
C ARG A 250 -18.25 -5.97 -5.55
N PRO A 251 -18.37 -5.19 -6.65
CA PRO A 251 -18.31 -5.75 -8.00
C PRO A 251 -16.99 -6.45 -8.34
N ILE A 252 -15.83 -5.89 -7.96
CA ILE A 252 -14.54 -6.51 -8.27
C ILE A 252 -14.35 -7.83 -7.53
N VAL A 253 -14.71 -7.90 -6.23
CA VAL A 253 -14.61 -9.14 -5.44
C VAL A 253 -15.58 -10.20 -5.97
N ALA A 254 -16.81 -9.82 -6.33
CA ALA A 254 -17.78 -10.71 -6.95
C ALA A 254 -17.29 -11.21 -8.33
N ALA A 255 -16.68 -10.34 -9.14
CA ALA A 255 -16.10 -10.69 -10.44
C ALA A 255 -14.97 -11.70 -10.27
N MET A 256 -14.05 -11.48 -9.36
CA MET A 256 -12.94 -12.39 -9.09
C MET A 256 -13.44 -13.78 -8.63
N LYS A 257 -14.44 -13.81 -7.75
CA LYS A 257 -15.07 -15.07 -7.33
C LYS A 257 -15.71 -15.80 -8.52
N LYS A 258 -16.41 -15.07 -9.40
CA LYS A 258 -17.06 -15.64 -10.61
C LYS A 258 -16.06 -16.17 -11.62
N GLU A 259 -14.90 -15.55 -11.72
CA GLU A 259 -13.81 -16.02 -12.61
C GLU A 259 -13.00 -17.18 -12.00
N GLY A 260 -13.32 -17.63 -10.78
CA GLY A 260 -12.71 -18.80 -10.14
C GLY A 260 -11.52 -18.52 -9.25
N TYR A 261 -11.22 -17.26 -8.95
CA TYR A 261 -10.14 -16.86 -8.04
C TYR A 261 -10.64 -15.88 -6.96
N PRO A 262 -11.43 -16.39 -5.97
CA PRO A 262 -11.96 -15.54 -4.91
C PRO A 262 -10.84 -14.82 -4.17
N PHE A 263 -11.03 -13.52 -3.92
CA PHE A 263 -10.04 -12.69 -3.25
C PHE A 263 -10.25 -12.72 -1.73
N LYS A 264 -9.23 -13.17 -0.99
CA LYS A 264 -9.17 -13.11 0.47
C LYS A 264 -8.00 -12.24 0.90
N GLY A 265 -8.19 -11.41 1.92
CA GLY A 265 -7.15 -10.52 2.43
C GLY A 265 -7.51 -9.05 2.37
N CYS A 266 -6.51 -8.19 2.23
CA CYS A 266 -6.69 -6.75 2.04
C CYS A 266 -6.65 -6.42 0.54
N LEU A 267 -7.76 -5.91 0.01
CA LEU A 267 -7.81 -5.31 -1.32
C LEU A 267 -7.71 -3.79 -1.17
N TYR A 268 -6.78 -3.19 -1.89
CA TYR A 268 -6.59 -1.75 -1.94
C TYR A 268 -7.05 -1.23 -3.30
N ALA A 269 -7.99 -0.31 -3.31
CA ALA A 269 -8.41 0.44 -4.48
C ALA A 269 -7.78 1.84 -4.47
N GLY A 270 -6.87 2.10 -5.40
CA GLY A 270 -6.42 3.44 -5.74
C GLY A 270 -7.44 4.10 -6.66
N LEU A 271 -7.95 5.25 -6.27
CA LEU A 271 -9.08 5.91 -6.88
C LEU A 271 -8.69 7.29 -7.39
N MET A 272 -9.32 7.71 -8.47
CA MET A 272 -9.43 9.09 -8.91
C MET A 272 -10.87 9.54 -8.72
N ILE A 273 -11.08 10.55 -7.90
CA ILE A 273 -12.39 11.16 -7.69
C ILE A 273 -12.56 12.24 -8.74
N THR A 274 -13.28 11.90 -9.80
CA THR A 274 -13.51 12.77 -10.95
C THR A 274 -14.84 13.48 -10.88
N SER A 275 -15.12 14.42 -11.79
CA SER A 275 -16.42 15.07 -11.93
C SER A 275 -17.56 14.09 -12.32
N GLU A 276 -17.21 12.91 -12.83
CA GLU A 276 -18.16 11.84 -13.21
C GLU A 276 -18.33 10.77 -12.11
N GLY A 277 -17.66 10.94 -10.97
CA GLY A 277 -17.63 9.99 -9.86
C GLY A 277 -16.28 9.26 -9.72
N PRO A 278 -16.20 8.25 -8.85
CA PRO A 278 -14.98 7.53 -8.58
C PRO A 278 -14.61 6.59 -9.72
N LYS A 279 -13.34 6.62 -10.15
CA LYS A 279 -12.75 5.69 -11.12
C LYS A 279 -11.52 5.02 -10.52
N VAL A 280 -11.31 3.75 -10.83
CA VAL A 280 -10.14 2.99 -10.36
C VAL A 280 -8.90 3.39 -11.16
N VAL A 281 -7.85 3.79 -10.45
CA VAL A 281 -6.50 3.99 -10.99
C VAL A 281 -5.77 2.65 -11.06
N GLU A 282 -5.80 1.91 -9.93
CA GLU A 282 -5.20 0.58 -9.80
C GLU A 282 -5.78 -0.17 -8.60
N PHE A 283 -5.61 -1.50 -8.59
CA PHE A 283 -5.80 -2.32 -7.42
C PHE A 283 -4.46 -2.85 -6.92
N ASN A 284 -4.33 -2.95 -5.59
CA ASN A 284 -3.24 -3.67 -4.95
C ASN A 284 -3.81 -4.80 -4.09
N CYS A 285 -3.08 -5.89 -3.96
CA CYS A 285 -3.54 -7.12 -3.30
C CYS A 285 -3.06 -7.24 -1.84
N ARG A 286 -2.72 -6.12 -1.22
CA ARG A 286 -2.13 -6.01 0.11
C ARG A 286 -2.42 -4.64 0.73
N PHE A 287 -2.07 -4.49 2.01
CA PHE A 287 -2.09 -3.19 2.67
C PHE A 287 -1.21 -2.16 1.95
N GLY A 288 -1.64 -0.90 1.90
CA GLY A 288 -0.87 0.22 1.38
C GLY A 288 0.29 0.62 2.29
N ASP A 289 1.25 1.33 1.75
CA ASP A 289 2.37 1.93 2.47
C ASP A 289 2.68 3.28 1.81
N PRO A 290 2.36 4.44 2.44
CA PRO A 290 2.19 4.63 3.88
C PRO A 290 0.72 4.70 4.40
N GLU A 291 -0.30 4.31 3.65
CA GLU A 291 -1.69 4.45 4.09
C GLU A 291 -1.98 3.64 5.36
N THR A 292 -1.39 2.46 5.49
CA THR A 292 -1.60 1.57 6.65
C THR A 292 -1.18 2.22 7.95
N GLU A 293 -0.12 3.00 7.93
CA GLU A 293 0.43 3.73 9.08
C GLU A 293 -0.54 4.82 9.58
N ALA A 294 -1.36 5.38 8.70
CA ALA A 294 -2.41 6.32 9.08
C ALA A 294 -3.75 5.61 9.43
N VAL A 295 -4.09 4.54 8.72
CA VAL A 295 -5.38 3.84 8.85
C VAL A 295 -5.45 2.96 10.11
N LEU A 296 -4.45 2.11 10.34
CA LEU A 296 -4.50 1.13 11.45
C LEU A 296 -4.54 1.75 12.86
N PRO A 297 -3.90 2.90 13.15
CA PRO A 297 -4.07 3.56 14.43
C PRO A 297 -5.50 3.98 14.75
N LEU A 298 -6.34 4.18 13.73
CA LEU A 298 -7.76 4.49 13.86
C LEU A 298 -8.65 3.25 14.02
N PHE A 299 -8.13 2.05 13.76
CA PHE A 299 -8.89 0.81 13.94
C PHE A 299 -9.11 0.53 15.44
N ASP A 300 -10.35 0.23 15.82
CA ASP A 300 -10.78 0.04 17.23
C ASP A 300 -11.41 -1.34 17.46
N GLY A 301 -10.74 -2.39 16.97
CA GLY A 301 -11.19 -3.76 17.06
C GLY A 301 -10.04 -4.75 17.23
N ASP A 302 -10.38 -6.04 17.25
CA ASP A 302 -9.42 -7.14 17.22
C ASP A 302 -9.01 -7.44 15.77
N LEU A 303 -7.89 -6.86 15.33
CA LEU A 303 -7.42 -6.98 13.94
C LEU A 303 -7.12 -8.44 13.58
N ALA A 304 -6.52 -9.21 14.49
CA ALA A 304 -6.18 -10.61 14.23
C ALA A 304 -7.45 -11.44 14.00
N ARG A 305 -8.51 -11.16 14.75
CA ARG A 305 -9.80 -11.84 14.57
C ARG A 305 -10.42 -11.51 13.22
N VAL A 306 -10.46 -10.23 12.83
CA VAL A 306 -10.98 -9.80 11.52
C VAL A 306 -10.21 -10.47 10.38
N MET A 307 -8.87 -10.53 10.48
CA MET A 307 -8.05 -11.19 9.47
C MET A 307 -8.33 -12.70 9.39
N LEU A 308 -8.51 -13.35 10.53
CA LEU A 308 -8.83 -14.78 10.58
C LEU A 308 -10.24 -15.06 10.02
N ASP A 309 -11.20 -14.18 10.27
CA ASP A 309 -12.55 -14.25 9.69
C ASP A 309 -12.52 -14.09 8.15
N CYS A 310 -11.60 -13.25 7.61
CA CYS A 310 -11.34 -13.19 6.17
C CYS A 310 -10.86 -14.53 5.62
N VAL A 311 -9.94 -15.20 6.32
CA VAL A 311 -9.42 -16.52 5.89
C VAL A 311 -10.53 -17.56 5.89
N HIS A 312 -11.39 -17.56 6.90
CA HIS A 312 -12.44 -18.57 7.08
C HIS A 312 -13.74 -18.28 6.30
N GLY A 313 -13.89 -17.10 5.70
CA GLY A 313 -15.12 -16.73 4.99
C GLY A 313 -16.27 -16.34 5.91
N THR A 314 -15.96 -15.80 7.08
CA THR A 314 -16.92 -15.41 8.13
C THR A 314 -16.85 -13.92 8.48
N LEU A 315 -16.31 -13.10 7.58
CA LEU A 315 -16.15 -11.66 7.77
C LEU A 315 -17.50 -10.96 7.99
N SER A 316 -17.58 -10.15 9.04
CA SER A 316 -18.76 -9.36 9.40
C SER A 316 -18.42 -7.87 9.51
N ASP A 317 -19.32 -7.01 9.05
CA ASP A 317 -19.21 -5.55 9.17
C ASP A 317 -19.07 -5.11 10.63
N GLU A 318 -19.73 -5.82 11.55
CA GLU A 318 -19.75 -5.49 12.97
C GLU A 318 -18.38 -5.66 13.66
N ALA A 319 -17.49 -6.47 13.09
CA ALA A 319 -16.15 -6.70 13.60
C ALA A 319 -15.18 -5.56 13.26
N VAL A 320 -15.55 -4.68 12.31
CA VAL A 320 -14.70 -3.61 11.79
C VAL A 320 -15.16 -2.28 12.36
N VAL A 321 -14.52 -1.83 13.42
CA VAL A 321 -14.88 -0.62 14.16
C VAL A 321 -13.75 0.41 14.08
N TRP A 322 -14.13 1.69 13.97
CA TRP A 322 -13.19 2.80 13.81
C TRP A 322 -13.35 3.85 14.90
N LYS A 323 -12.24 4.41 15.36
CA LYS A 323 -12.22 5.59 16.23
C LYS A 323 -12.75 6.80 15.49
N LYS A 324 -13.44 7.67 16.21
CA LYS A 324 -13.83 9.00 15.70
C LYS A 324 -12.67 9.97 15.89
N ALA A 325 -11.66 9.84 15.05
CA ALA A 325 -10.45 10.65 15.09
C ALA A 325 -9.86 10.75 13.68
N CYS A 326 -8.87 11.62 13.53
CA CYS A 326 -8.03 11.73 12.33
C CYS A 326 -6.61 11.27 12.63
N ALA A 327 -5.92 10.76 11.64
CA ALA A 327 -4.51 10.41 11.71
C ALA A 327 -3.74 11.06 10.55
N VAL A 328 -2.53 11.52 10.84
CA VAL A 328 -1.58 12.04 9.85
C VAL A 328 -0.27 11.31 10.03
N ASP A 329 0.25 10.76 8.96
CA ASP A 329 1.55 10.13 8.85
C ASP A 329 2.48 10.95 7.96
N VAL A 330 3.66 11.29 8.48
CA VAL A 330 4.72 11.98 7.73
C VAL A 330 5.90 11.02 7.58
N VAL A 331 6.25 10.70 6.33
CA VAL A 331 7.39 9.86 6.01
C VAL A 331 8.68 10.68 6.04
N LEU A 332 9.65 10.21 6.81
CA LEU A 332 11.01 10.75 6.83
C LEU A 332 11.91 9.87 5.95
N ALA A 333 12.48 10.45 4.91
CA ALA A 333 13.30 9.77 3.93
C ALA A 333 14.78 10.18 4.01
N SER A 334 15.66 9.31 3.54
CA SER A 334 17.09 9.55 3.47
C SER A 334 17.48 10.38 2.25
N GLU A 335 18.68 10.94 2.29
CA GLU A 335 19.26 11.69 1.17
C GLU A 335 19.32 10.84 -0.11
N GLY A 336 18.90 11.43 -1.22
CA GLY A 336 18.89 10.81 -2.54
C GLY A 336 17.62 10.03 -2.90
N TYR A 337 16.74 9.73 -1.93
CA TYR A 337 15.49 9.05 -2.21
C TYR A 337 14.59 9.89 -3.16
N PRO A 338 13.91 9.31 -4.18
CA PRO A 338 13.74 7.88 -4.48
C PRO A 338 14.79 7.27 -5.42
N ALA A 339 15.70 8.05 -6.00
CA ALA A 339 16.67 7.56 -6.97
C ALA A 339 17.77 6.69 -6.32
N SER A 340 18.18 7.06 -5.12
CA SER A 340 19.16 6.36 -4.28
C SER A 340 18.79 6.51 -2.82
N HIS A 341 19.62 6.04 -1.91
CA HIS A 341 19.49 6.29 -0.49
C HIS A 341 20.86 6.34 0.18
N SER A 342 20.97 7.14 1.24
CA SER A 342 22.12 7.11 2.14
C SER A 342 21.98 5.99 3.18
N SER A 343 23.03 5.71 3.93
CA SER A 343 23.02 4.73 5.01
C SER A 343 24.10 5.00 6.06
N GLY A 344 23.81 4.67 7.31
CA GLY A 344 24.75 4.77 8.42
C GLY A 344 24.63 6.04 9.26
N GLU A 345 23.85 7.01 8.82
CA GLU A 345 23.58 8.25 9.61
C GLU A 345 22.83 7.88 10.89
N VAL A 346 23.31 8.41 12.02
CA VAL A 346 22.67 8.19 13.33
C VAL A 346 21.37 8.97 13.41
N ILE A 347 20.31 8.30 13.79
CA ILE A 347 18.98 8.89 13.99
C ILE A 347 18.84 9.32 15.44
N SER A 348 18.50 10.60 15.65
CA SER A 348 18.26 11.18 16.97
C SER A 348 16.78 11.52 17.15
N GLY A 349 16.30 11.53 18.40
CA GLY A 349 15.02 12.11 18.78
C GLY A 349 13.79 11.20 18.64
N ILE A 350 13.94 9.92 18.27
CA ILE A 350 12.82 8.97 18.14
C ILE A 350 12.00 8.92 19.45
N GLU A 351 12.66 8.74 20.59
CA GLU A 351 11.99 8.68 21.89
C GLU A 351 11.34 10.00 22.30
N ASP A 352 11.89 11.14 21.86
CA ASP A 352 11.30 12.45 22.13
C ASP A 352 10.04 12.69 21.30
N ALA A 353 9.98 12.19 20.05
CA ALA A 353 8.76 12.18 19.26
C ALA A 353 7.67 11.29 19.88
N LYS A 354 8.03 10.11 20.38
CA LYS A 354 7.11 9.23 21.12
C LYS A 354 6.57 9.90 22.39
N LYS A 355 7.42 10.58 23.16
CA LYS A 355 7.00 11.35 24.34
C LYS A 355 6.09 12.53 24.01
N ALA A 356 6.22 13.10 22.82
CA ALA A 356 5.29 14.11 22.30
C ALA A 356 3.92 13.51 21.89
N GLY A 357 3.74 12.20 22.04
CA GLY A 357 2.49 11.49 21.77
C GLY A 357 2.33 11.04 20.33
N CYS A 358 3.42 10.95 19.57
CA CYS A 358 3.42 10.35 18.23
C CYS A 358 3.74 8.86 18.29
N LEU A 359 3.19 8.11 17.33
CA LEU A 359 3.67 6.79 16.97
C LEU A 359 4.85 6.98 16.01
N VAL A 360 5.87 6.15 16.13
CA VAL A 360 7.01 6.15 15.20
C VAL A 360 7.19 4.74 14.70
N PHE A 361 6.88 4.52 13.40
CA PHE A 361 7.08 3.24 12.75
C PHE A 361 8.39 3.24 11.98
N HIS A 362 9.18 2.20 12.19
CA HIS A 362 10.47 2.01 11.54
C HIS A 362 10.31 1.31 10.20
N ALA A 363 10.98 1.84 9.17
CA ALA A 363 11.11 1.23 7.86
C ALA A 363 12.60 0.94 7.57
N GLY A 364 13.28 1.82 6.87
CA GLY A 364 14.71 1.67 6.56
C GLY A 364 15.63 2.01 7.72
N THR A 365 15.59 1.25 8.79
CA THR A 365 16.45 1.43 9.97
C THR A 365 17.13 0.13 10.39
N VAL A 366 18.31 0.27 11.00
CA VAL A 366 19.03 -0.83 11.65
C VAL A 366 19.70 -0.31 12.93
N LYS A 367 19.88 -1.16 13.91
CA LYS A 367 20.54 -0.81 15.17
C LYS A 367 22.03 -1.13 15.10
N LYS A 368 22.89 -0.12 15.27
CA LYS A 368 24.35 -0.27 15.35
C LYS A 368 24.87 0.37 16.62
N ASN A 369 25.65 -0.36 17.39
CA ASN A 369 26.21 0.13 18.67
C ASN A 369 25.16 0.74 19.61
N GLY A 370 23.98 0.16 19.66
CA GLY A 370 22.88 0.63 20.52
C GLY A 370 22.06 1.81 19.95
N GLN A 371 22.43 2.38 18.81
CA GLN A 371 21.76 3.50 18.16
C GLN A 371 21.09 3.06 16.86
N TYR A 372 19.94 3.65 16.54
CA TYR A 372 19.32 3.48 15.24
C TYR A 372 20.06 4.31 14.20
N VAL A 373 20.30 3.72 13.04
CA VAL A 373 20.91 4.38 11.88
C VAL A 373 20.07 4.15 10.63
N VAL A 374 20.19 5.07 9.68
CA VAL A 374 19.57 5.00 8.36
C VAL A 374 20.05 3.76 7.61
N ASN A 375 19.11 3.02 7.02
CA ASN A 375 19.37 1.82 6.22
C ASN A 375 18.32 1.60 5.12
N GLY A 376 17.95 2.65 4.43
CA GLY A 376 16.95 2.58 3.35
C GLY A 376 16.47 3.95 2.88
N GLY A 377 15.61 3.96 1.88
CA GLY A 377 15.07 5.19 1.29
C GLY A 377 14.05 5.88 2.20
N ARG A 378 12.92 5.22 2.47
CA ARG A 378 11.99 5.65 3.52
C ARG A 378 12.45 5.05 4.84
N VAL A 379 12.64 5.90 5.84
CA VAL A 379 13.38 5.54 7.07
C VAL A 379 12.43 5.39 8.26
N LEU A 380 11.60 6.41 8.51
CA LEU A 380 10.62 6.42 9.59
C LEU A 380 9.29 6.99 9.11
N ASN A 381 8.22 6.57 9.78
CA ASN A 381 6.88 7.15 9.68
C ASN A 381 6.53 7.76 11.03
N VAL A 382 6.20 9.05 11.06
CA VAL A 382 5.80 9.77 12.27
C VAL A 382 4.30 10.01 12.19
N VAL A 383 3.56 9.34 13.06
CA VAL A 383 2.09 9.32 13.03
C VAL A 383 1.50 9.96 14.25
N ALA A 384 0.54 10.85 14.07
CA ALA A 384 -0.22 11.44 15.16
C ALA A 384 -1.73 11.32 14.93
N LEU A 385 -2.45 11.14 16.04
CA LEU A 385 -3.90 11.11 16.09
C LEU A 385 -4.42 12.32 16.85
N ALA A 386 -5.53 12.88 16.37
CA ALA A 386 -6.29 13.92 17.07
C ALA A 386 -7.77 13.90 16.62
N ASP A 387 -8.59 14.72 17.25
CA ASP A 387 -10.03 14.81 16.92
C ASP A 387 -10.27 15.45 15.54
N THR A 388 -9.36 16.32 15.10
CA THR A 388 -9.41 16.98 13.80
C THR A 388 -8.16 16.73 12.99
N LEU A 389 -8.28 16.82 11.65
CA LEU A 389 -7.15 16.67 10.73
C LEU A 389 -6.06 17.74 10.97
N ALA A 390 -6.47 18.98 11.24
CA ALA A 390 -5.55 20.07 11.52
C ALA A 390 -4.70 19.82 12.78
N GLU A 391 -5.32 19.35 13.85
CA GLU A 391 -4.62 19.00 15.11
C GLU A 391 -3.71 17.79 14.91
N ALA A 392 -4.18 16.75 14.19
CA ALA A 392 -3.37 15.57 13.88
C ALA A 392 -2.12 15.96 13.07
N LYS A 393 -2.28 16.85 12.06
CA LYS A 393 -1.18 17.40 11.28
C LYS A 393 -0.19 18.16 12.17
N ALA A 394 -0.66 19.11 12.96
CA ALA A 394 0.20 19.91 13.83
C ALA A 394 1.01 19.02 14.79
N LYS A 395 0.37 18.02 15.38
CA LYS A 395 1.01 17.07 16.29
C LYS A 395 2.02 16.16 15.59
N ALA A 396 1.72 15.68 14.36
CA ALA A 396 2.66 14.89 13.58
C ALA A 396 3.95 15.69 13.27
N TYR A 397 3.81 16.93 12.83
CA TYR A 397 4.96 17.80 12.55
C TYR A 397 5.71 18.25 13.82
N GLU A 398 5.06 18.34 14.97
CA GLU A 398 5.75 18.49 16.25
C GLU A 398 6.65 17.27 16.50
N GLY A 399 6.15 16.05 16.31
CA GLY A 399 6.94 14.82 16.40
C GLY A 399 8.11 14.81 15.42
N VAL A 400 7.87 15.19 14.16
CA VAL A 400 8.91 15.31 13.11
C VAL A 400 10.02 16.24 13.54
N SER A 401 9.70 17.39 14.15
CA SER A 401 10.68 18.39 14.60
C SER A 401 11.64 17.87 15.69
N ARG A 402 11.31 16.76 16.35
CA ARG A 402 12.15 16.13 17.37
C ARG A 402 13.18 15.19 16.78
N ILE A 403 12.95 14.70 15.55
CA ILE A 403 13.80 13.70 14.89
C ILE A 403 14.77 14.38 13.94
N SER A 404 16.01 13.90 13.90
CA SER A 404 16.99 14.42 12.96
C SER A 404 18.07 13.38 12.62
N TRP A 405 18.57 13.47 11.39
CA TRP A 405 19.83 12.91 10.90
C TRP A 405 20.33 13.72 9.71
N ARG A 406 21.58 13.55 9.34
CA ARG A 406 22.17 14.27 8.20
C ARG A 406 21.52 13.82 6.89
N GLY A 407 20.99 14.77 6.11
CA GLY A 407 20.34 14.51 4.83
C GLY A 407 18.89 14.04 4.95
N MET A 408 18.27 14.16 6.15
CA MET A 408 16.86 13.86 6.32
C MET A 408 16.00 14.76 5.43
N GLN A 409 15.04 14.17 4.72
CA GLN A 409 14.08 14.90 3.89
C GLN A 409 12.65 14.40 4.15
N TYR A 410 11.70 15.31 4.09
CA TYR A 410 10.28 15.04 4.23
C TYR A 410 9.46 16.18 3.62
N ARG A 411 8.18 15.93 3.37
CA ARG A 411 7.25 16.96 2.88
C ARG A 411 6.66 17.76 4.05
N HIS A 412 6.43 19.06 3.84
CA HIS A 412 5.85 19.97 4.82
C HIS A 412 4.33 20.12 4.65
N ASP A 413 3.78 19.65 3.54
CA ASP A 413 2.39 19.85 3.11
C ASP A 413 1.51 18.60 3.22
N ILE A 414 1.95 17.57 3.97
CA ILE A 414 1.12 16.39 4.22
C ILE A 414 -0.19 16.81 4.89
N ALA A 415 -1.31 16.33 4.38
CA ALA A 415 -2.68 16.64 4.76
C ALA A 415 -3.19 18.05 4.37
N ASP A 416 -2.41 18.92 3.73
CA ASP A 416 -2.89 20.25 3.31
C ASP A 416 -4.08 20.16 2.36
N LYS A 417 -4.09 19.20 1.45
CA LYS A 417 -5.24 18.98 0.55
C LYS A 417 -6.52 18.70 1.33
N GLY A 418 -6.44 17.84 2.36
CA GLY A 418 -7.60 17.51 3.19
C GLY A 418 -8.13 18.69 4.01
N LEU A 419 -7.33 19.71 4.27
CA LEU A 419 -7.74 20.92 4.97
C LEU A 419 -8.46 21.93 4.06
N LEU A 420 -8.50 21.69 2.75
CA LEU A 420 -9.22 22.54 1.78
C LEU A 420 -10.68 22.13 1.61
N HIS A 421 -11.07 20.97 2.11
CA HIS A 421 -12.44 20.44 2.15
C HIS A 421 -13.07 20.75 3.52
#